data_0f4af7bf0c9bda5367d8d63e6992d877
#
_entry.id   0f4af7bf0c9bda5367d8d63e6992d877
#
_cell.length_a   1.000
_cell.length_b   1.000
_cell.length_c   1.000
_cell.angle_alpha   90.00
_cell.angle_beta   90.00
_cell.angle_gamma   90.00
#
_symmetry.space_group_name_H-M   'P 1'
#
loop_
_entity.id
_entity.type
_entity.pdbx_description
1 polymer ?
#
loop_
_entity_poly.entity_id
_entity_poly.type
_entity_poly.pdbx_seq_one_letter_code
_entity_poly.pdbx_strand_id
1 'polypeptide(L)'
;MKRYSNRLAFVFLSGIIFSSVFTSCKKTDPNTVVKGESKVKLVNAVQTESVQDIFIDGEKVSNTTLAFAESTDYFKLVSGDRNVKFTGINNAETESAVKYTPSITYTTFLVSDRSGTKGILSYEDNLSNTEAGKAKIKLINLTPFFTTGINVSVLAGTLFVNGLQYKEASTYFSVDANLDLRYNVVGSGTTKTIDNSNFVAGKIYTIWFSGNTVATLQAHVITDN
;
A
#
# COMPACT_ATOMS: atom_id res chain seq x y z
N MET A 1 -29.48 -75.07 66.53
CA MET A 1 -28.59 -75.52 65.45
C MET A 1 -28.99 -74.88 64.17
N LYS A 2 -28.23 -73.90 63.62
CA LYS A 2 -28.00 -73.69 62.25
C LYS A 2 -27.26 -72.31 62.07
N ARG A 3 -26.20 -72.39 61.41
CA ARG A 3 -25.18 -71.37 61.23
C ARG A 3 -25.64 -70.23 60.33
N TYR A 4 -25.33 -68.98 60.71
CA TYR A 4 -25.42 -67.79 59.88
C TYR A 4 -24.15 -67.64 59.06
N SER A 5 -24.28 -67.56 57.76
CA SER A 5 -23.20 -67.21 56.84
C SER A 5 -23.31 -65.76 56.48
N ASN A 6 -22.38 -64.95 56.93
CA ASN A 6 -22.23 -63.54 56.55
C ASN A 6 -21.66 -63.49 55.15
N ARG A 7 -22.42 -62.88 54.23
CA ARG A 7 -21.91 -62.45 52.95
C ARG A 7 -21.71 -60.95 52.98
N LEU A 8 -20.46 -60.53 53.03
CA LEU A 8 -20.05 -59.15 52.90
C LEU A 8 -20.30 -58.73 51.44
N ALA A 9 -21.17 -57.74 51.23
CA ALA A 9 -21.36 -57.11 49.95
C ALA A 9 -20.36 -55.96 49.83
N PHE A 10 -19.35 -56.11 48.96
CA PHE A 10 -18.47 -55.06 48.53
C PHE A 10 -19.21 -54.14 47.58
N VAL A 11 -19.52 -52.93 48.01
CA VAL A 11 -20.01 -51.84 47.14
C VAL A 11 -18.79 -51.20 46.53
N PHE A 12 -18.55 -51.47 45.25
CA PHE A 12 -17.57 -50.69 44.42
C PHE A 12 -18.20 -49.34 44.11
N LEU A 13 -17.74 -48.28 44.79
CA LEU A 13 -18.06 -46.91 44.47
C LEU A 13 -17.13 -46.49 43.33
N SER A 14 -17.63 -46.60 42.09
CA SER A 14 -16.95 -46.15 40.89
C SER A 14 -17.05 -44.64 40.81
N GLY A 15 -16.01 -43.92 41.26
CA GLY A 15 -15.89 -42.46 41.11
C GLY A 15 -15.58 -42.08 39.66
N ILE A 16 -16.56 -41.60 38.93
CA ILE A 16 -16.40 -40.96 37.64
C ILE A 16 -15.79 -39.59 37.86
N ILE A 17 -14.48 -39.47 37.64
CA ILE A 17 -13.80 -38.19 37.59
C ILE A 17 -14.16 -37.53 36.26
N PHE A 18 -15.09 -36.58 36.31
CA PHE A 18 -15.47 -35.74 35.18
C PHE A 18 -14.36 -34.68 35.00
N SER A 19 -13.39 -34.98 34.16
CA SER A 19 -12.36 -34.01 33.75
C SER A 19 -12.99 -32.94 32.88
N SER A 20 -13.44 -31.84 33.47
CA SER A 20 -13.84 -30.64 32.77
C SER A 20 -12.63 -30.02 32.12
N VAL A 21 -12.44 -30.31 30.84
CA VAL A 21 -11.47 -29.61 29.99
C VAL A 21 -12.00 -28.18 29.81
N PHE A 22 -11.54 -27.27 30.63
CA PHE A 22 -11.72 -25.85 30.39
C PHE A 22 -10.90 -25.47 29.15
N THR A 23 -11.51 -25.52 27.96
CA THR A 23 -10.98 -24.81 26.80
C THR A 23 -11.05 -23.34 27.11
N SER A 24 -9.93 -22.81 27.64
CA SER A 24 -9.72 -21.41 27.75
C SER A 24 -9.65 -20.83 26.33
N CYS A 25 -10.80 -20.40 25.80
CA CYS A 25 -10.79 -19.45 24.69
C CYS A 25 -10.03 -18.22 25.18
N LYS A 26 -8.78 -18.07 24.74
CA LYS A 26 -8.09 -16.79 24.87
C LYS A 26 -8.96 -15.76 24.18
N LYS A 27 -9.67 -14.97 24.97
CA LYS A 27 -10.35 -13.77 24.51
C LYS A 27 -9.25 -12.91 23.89
N THR A 28 -9.23 -12.80 22.56
CA THR A 28 -8.30 -11.91 21.87
C THR A 28 -8.63 -10.51 22.36
N ASP A 29 -7.72 -9.93 23.12
CA ASP A 29 -7.85 -8.56 23.56
C ASP A 29 -7.96 -7.70 22.29
N PRO A 30 -9.02 -6.90 22.10
CA PRO A 30 -9.18 -6.05 20.93
C PRO A 30 -8.03 -5.03 20.80
N ASN A 31 -7.23 -4.85 21.83
CA ASN A 31 -6.00 -4.05 21.83
C ASN A 31 -4.71 -4.85 21.57
N THR A 32 -4.80 -6.14 21.25
CA THR A 32 -3.59 -6.87 20.84
C THR A 32 -3.15 -6.32 19.50
N VAL A 33 -2.18 -5.42 19.53
CA VAL A 33 -1.44 -4.97 18.33
C VAL A 33 -0.89 -6.23 17.68
N VAL A 34 -1.40 -6.57 16.51
CA VAL A 34 -0.90 -7.71 15.73
C VAL A 34 0.54 -7.38 15.39
N LYS A 35 1.47 -7.96 16.14
CA LYS A 35 2.91 -7.76 15.92
C LYS A 35 3.29 -8.49 14.64
N GLY A 36 3.60 -7.74 13.62
CA GLY A 36 4.08 -8.22 12.33
C GLY A 36 4.84 -7.09 11.63
N GLU A 37 5.40 -7.39 10.48
CA GLU A 37 6.10 -6.40 9.66
C GLU A 37 5.31 -6.13 8.38
N SER A 38 5.36 -4.89 7.92
CA SER A 38 4.98 -4.43 6.58
C SER A 38 6.22 -4.00 5.81
N LYS A 39 6.15 -3.95 4.51
CA LYS A 39 7.15 -3.27 3.68
C LYS A 39 6.59 -1.94 3.23
N VAL A 40 7.37 -0.89 3.33
CA VAL A 40 6.93 0.48 2.99
C VAL A 40 7.95 1.15 2.09
N LYS A 41 7.46 1.84 1.07
CA LYS A 41 8.19 2.76 0.20
C LYS A 41 7.58 4.14 0.39
N LEU A 42 8.40 5.18 0.49
CA LEU A 42 7.94 6.56 0.67
C LEU A 42 8.30 7.38 -0.56
N VAL A 43 7.39 8.24 -1.01
CA VAL A 43 7.52 9.03 -2.25
C VAL A 43 7.16 10.48 -1.99
N ASN A 44 7.97 11.41 -2.48
CA ASN A 44 7.60 12.82 -2.52
C ASN A 44 6.90 13.14 -3.86
N ALA A 45 5.58 13.31 -3.83
CA ALA A 45 4.78 13.64 -5.02
C ALA A 45 4.34 15.11 -5.07
N VAL A 46 4.92 16.00 -4.25
CA VAL A 46 4.60 17.43 -4.22
C VAL A 46 5.63 18.24 -4.99
N GLN A 47 5.26 18.68 -6.20
CA GLN A 47 6.14 19.36 -7.15
C GLN A 47 6.68 20.71 -6.65
N THR A 48 5.92 21.42 -5.82
CA THR A 48 6.31 22.73 -5.29
C THR A 48 7.22 22.65 -4.07
N GLU A 49 7.43 21.45 -3.56
CA GLU A 49 8.28 21.23 -2.40
C GLU A 49 9.70 20.91 -2.80
N SER A 50 10.61 21.49 -2.05
CA SER A 50 12.00 21.08 -2.03
C SER A 50 12.15 19.65 -1.49
N VAL A 51 13.39 19.24 -1.32
CA VAL A 51 13.71 17.95 -0.68
C VAL A 51 13.05 17.79 0.67
N GLN A 52 12.62 16.58 0.99
CA GLN A 52 11.93 16.21 2.23
C GLN A 52 12.78 15.25 3.05
N ASP A 53 12.97 15.56 4.32
CA ASP A 53 13.35 14.57 5.32
C ASP A 53 12.14 13.75 5.73
N ILE A 54 12.33 12.47 6.04
CA ILE A 54 11.24 11.58 6.39
C ILE A 54 11.48 10.95 7.75
N PHE A 55 10.43 10.95 8.55
CA PHE A 55 10.42 10.35 9.88
C PHE A 55 9.23 9.39 10.01
N ILE A 56 9.43 8.32 10.77
CA ILE A 56 8.37 7.42 11.22
C ILE A 56 8.47 7.28 12.73
N ASP A 57 7.39 7.57 13.43
CA ASP A 57 7.34 7.59 14.92
C ASP A 57 8.45 8.44 15.54
N GLY A 58 8.84 9.52 14.87
CA GLY A 58 9.90 10.44 15.29
C GLY A 58 11.33 10.03 14.89
N GLU A 59 11.52 8.82 14.38
CA GLU A 59 12.83 8.34 13.93
C GLU A 59 13.04 8.63 12.45
N LYS A 60 14.20 9.18 12.09
CA LYS A 60 14.56 9.47 10.68
C LYS A 60 14.76 8.18 9.90
N VAL A 61 14.00 8.00 8.81
CA VAL A 61 13.98 6.77 8.01
C VAL A 61 15.21 6.62 7.13
N SER A 62 15.77 7.73 6.65
CA SER A 62 16.89 7.74 5.70
C SER A 62 17.81 8.94 5.97
N ASN A 63 19.09 8.78 5.70
CA ASN A 63 20.05 9.89 5.71
C ASN A 63 19.97 10.75 4.44
N THR A 64 19.26 10.27 3.40
CA THR A 64 19.02 11.02 2.17
C THR A 64 17.63 11.67 2.22
N THR A 65 17.56 12.89 1.72
CA THR A 65 16.29 13.60 1.51
C THR A 65 15.65 13.12 0.21
N LEU A 66 14.34 13.23 0.08
CA LEU A 66 13.61 12.94 -1.17
C LEU A 66 13.25 14.24 -1.89
N ALA A 67 13.78 14.44 -3.10
CA ALA A 67 13.31 15.45 -4.01
C ALA A 67 11.94 15.06 -4.62
N PHE A 68 11.30 15.99 -5.32
CA PHE A 68 10.08 15.69 -6.08
C PHE A 68 10.29 14.52 -7.04
N ALA A 69 9.34 13.61 -7.05
CA ALA A 69 9.31 12.35 -7.81
C ALA A 69 10.34 11.30 -7.38
N GLU A 70 11.10 11.54 -6.33
CA GLU A 70 11.96 10.51 -5.75
C GLU A 70 11.25 9.64 -4.74
N SER A 71 11.75 8.42 -4.58
CA SER A 71 11.26 7.42 -3.64
C SER A 71 12.40 6.78 -2.85
N THR A 72 12.09 6.28 -1.65
CA THR A 72 12.96 5.32 -0.96
C THR A 72 12.90 3.96 -1.63
N ASP A 73 13.83 3.07 -1.30
CA ASP A 73 13.62 1.65 -1.45
C ASP A 73 12.54 1.16 -0.48
N TYR A 74 12.03 -0.07 -0.69
CA TYR A 74 11.20 -0.72 0.32
C TYR A 74 12.03 -1.08 1.55
N PHE A 75 11.54 -0.70 2.70
CA PHE A 75 12.11 -1.09 4.00
C PHE A 75 11.03 -1.74 4.86
N LYS A 76 11.48 -2.51 5.86
CA LYS A 76 10.60 -3.17 6.81
C LYS A 76 10.20 -2.20 7.92
N LEU A 77 8.94 -2.24 8.29
CA LEU A 77 8.35 -1.45 9.35
C LEU A 77 7.45 -2.34 10.22
N VAL A 78 7.52 -2.18 11.53
CA VAL A 78 6.57 -2.86 12.43
C VAL A 78 5.17 -2.35 12.14
N SER A 79 4.23 -3.29 11.89
CA SER A 79 2.84 -2.98 11.52
C SER A 79 2.07 -2.27 12.65
N GLY A 80 0.94 -1.70 12.30
CA GLY A 80 0.07 -0.91 13.18
C GLY A 80 -0.07 0.52 12.69
N ASP A 81 -0.65 1.37 13.54
CA ASP A 81 -0.71 2.80 13.27
C ASP A 81 0.68 3.40 13.48
N ARG A 82 1.19 4.08 12.46
CA ARG A 82 2.52 4.70 12.44
C ARG A 82 2.38 6.16 12.09
N ASN A 83 3.08 6.98 12.81
CA ASN A 83 3.11 8.40 12.54
C ASN A 83 4.16 8.69 11.45
N VAL A 84 3.70 8.95 10.23
CA VAL A 84 4.55 9.27 9.08
C VAL A 84 4.65 10.78 8.96
N LYS A 85 5.88 11.30 8.92
CA LYS A 85 6.14 12.73 8.82
C LYS A 85 7.13 13.04 7.70
N PHE A 86 6.79 14.02 6.88
CA PHE A 86 7.67 14.64 5.91
C PHE A 86 8.01 16.06 6.38
N THR A 87 9.27 16.40 6.39
CA THR A 87 9.77 17.71 6.81
C THR A 87 10.54 18.36 5.68
N GLY A 88 10.03 19.46 5.18
CA GLY A 88 10.68 20.23 4.12
C GLY A 88 11.62 21.30 4.66
N ILE A 89 12.14 22.15 3.74
CA ILE A 89 12.91 23.35 4.10
C ILE A 89 12.08 24.24 5.04
N ASN A 90 12.77 24.92 5.96
CA ASN A 90 12.16 25.76 6.99
C ASN A 90 11.28 25.00 8.00
N ASN A 91 11.53 23.70 8.17
CA ASN A 91 10.79 22.85 9.10
C ASN A 91 9.28 22.82 8.83
N ALA A 92 8.86 23.01 7.58
CA ALA A 92 7.47 22.81 7.19
C ALA A 92 7.13 21.31 7.26
N GLU A 93 6.29 20.92 8.20
CA GLU A 93 5.96 19.53 8.48
C GLU A 93 4.60 19.13 7.90
N THR A 94 4.53 17.92 7.40
CA THR A 94 3.27 17.23 7.07
C THR A 94 3.29 15.87 7.73
N GLU A 95 2.36 15.62 8.61
CA GLU A 95 2.32 14.45 9.48
C GLU A 95 0.94 13.81 9.46
N SER A 96 0.88 12.49 9.47
CA SER A 96 -0.36 11.73 9.54
C SER A 96 -0.13 10.34 10.13
N ALA A 97 -1.11 9.88 10.88
CA ALA A 97 -1.17 8.47 11.26
C ALA A 97 -1.57 7.62 10.04
N VAL A 98 -0.74 6.64 9.70
CA VAL A 98 -0.96 5.68 8.61
C VAL A 98 -1.00 4.28 9.20
N LYS A 99 -2.05 3.53 8.87
CA LYS A 99 -2.20 2.15 9.32
C LYS A 99 -1.53 1.19 8.34
N TYR A 100 -0.54 0.45 8.82
CA TYR A 100 0.13 -0.61 8.06
C TYR A 100 -0.29 -1.99 8.59
N THR A 101 -0.86 -2.82 7.72
CA THR A 101 -1.30 -4.17 8.05
C THR A 101 -0.14 -5.15 7.92
N PRO A 102 0.03 -6.12 8.84
CA PRO A 102 1.09 -7.13 8.74
C PRO A 102 1.11 -7.85 7.40
N SER A 103 2.31 -8.11 6.89
CA SER A 103 2.57 -8.85 5.63
C SER A 103 2.09 -8.13 4.35
N ILE A 104 1.59 -6.92 4.46
CA ILE A 104 1.22 -6.10 3.30
C ILE A 104 2.38 -5.16 2.95
N THR A 105 2.54 -4.91 1.67
CA THR A 105 3.48 -3.93 1.12
C THR A 105 2.74 -2.66 0.74
N TYR A 106 3.35 -1.50 0.98
CA TYR A 106 2.73 -0.20 0.74
C TYR A 106 3.68 0.76 0.03
N THR A 107 3.12 1.59 -0.84
CA THR A 107 3.74 2.85 -1.27
C THR A 107 2.96 4.01 -0.69
N THR A 108 3.64 4.86 0.07
CA THR A 108 3.07 6.00 0.79
C THR A 108 3.60 7.31 0.20
N PHE A 109 2.72 8.21 -0.17
CA PHE A 109 3.01 9.43 -0.89
C PHE A 109 2.75 10.67 -0.02
N LEU A 110 3.67 11.62 -0.05
CA LEU A 110 3.36 13.01 0.27
C LEU A 110 2.65 13.62 -0.95
N VAL A 111 1.46 14.16 -0.75
CA VAL A 111 0.62 14.74 -1.82
C VAL A 111 0.14 16.14 -1.43
N SER A 112 -0.35 16.91 -2.39
CA SER A 112 -1.08 18.17 -2.10
C SER A 112 -2.41 18.20 -2.82
N ASP A 113 -3.39 18.87 -2.23
CA ASP A 113 -4.65 19.17 -2.88
C ASP A 113 -4.54 20.44 -3.76
N ARG A 114 -5.67 20.85 -4.35
CA ARG A 114 -5.74 22.02 -5.22
C ARG A 114 -5.43 23.34 -4.49
N SER A 115 -5.68 23.40 -3.18
CA SER A 115 -5.37 24.57 -2.34
C SER A 115 -3.91 24.63 -1.89
N GLY A 116 -3.14 23.57 -2.17
CA GLY A 116 -1.77 23.43 -1.70
C GLY A 116 -1.67 22.78 -0.31
N THR A 117 -2.80 22.37 0.29
CA THR A 117 -2.80 21.65 1.56
C THR A 117 -2.18 20.27 1.35
N LYS A 118 -1.17 19.97 2.13
CA LYS A 118 -0.44 18.70 2.05
C LYS A 118 -1.14 17.61 2.85
N GLY A 119 -0.91 16.37 2.43
CA GLY A 119 -1.41 15.18 3.10
C GLY A 119 -0.58 13.97 2.76
N ILE A 120 -0.84 12.87 3.44
CA ILE A 120 -0.16 11.60 3.25
C ILE A 120 -1.19 10.56 2.82
N LEU A 121 -0.90 9.86 1.72
CA LEU A 121 -1.73 8.78 1.17
C LEU A 121 -0.91 7.51 1.05
N SER A 122 -1.50 6.39 1.43
CA SER A 122 -0.86 5.08 1.35
C SER A 122 -1.70 4.13 0.51
N TYR A 123 -1.04 3.39 -0.38
CA TYR A 123 -1.67 2.41 -1.27
C TYR A 123 -1.00 1.05 -1.08
N GLU A 124 -1.79 0.00 -1.06
CA GLU A 124 -1.28 -1.36 -1.01
C GLU A 124 -0.63 -1.75 -2.34
N ASP A 125 0.49 -2.46 -2.26
CA ASP A 125 1.22 -2.98 -3.40
C ASP A 125 1.14 -4.50 -3.46
N ASN A 126 0.85 -5.00 -4.64
CA ASN A 126 0.86 -6.43 -4.91
C ASN A 126 2.12 -6.79 -5.72
N LEU A 127 3.16 -7.22 -5.01
CA LEU A 127 4.44 -7.63 -5.58
C LEU A 127 4.48 -9.13 -5.94
N SER A 128 3.32 -9.78 -6.07
CA SER A 128 3.26 -11.17 -6.54
C SER A 128 3.77 -11.29 -7.99
N ASN A 129 4.20 -12.50 -8.34
CA ASN A 129 4.75 -12.79 -9.66
C ASN A 129 3.87 -12.26 -10.81
N THR A 130 4.53 -11.82 -11.86
CA THR A 130 3.91 -11.43 -13.13
C THR A 130 3.68 -12.68 -13.99
N GLU A 131 2.83 -12.56 -15.00
CA GLU A 131 2.74 -13.56 -16.06
C GLU A 131 4.05 -13.61 -16.86
N ALA A 132 4.38 -14.80 -17.40
CA ALA A 132 5.59 -14.97 -18.20
C ALA A 132 5.59 -14.03 -19.43
N GLY A 133 6.68 -13.30 -19.62
CA GLY A 133 6.82 -12.33 -20.72
C GLY A 133 6.10 -11.00 -20.50
N LYS A 134 5.38 -10.82 -19.40
CA LYS A 134 4.62 -9.60 -19.09
C LYS A 134 5.30 -8.78 -17.97
N ALA A 135 5.02 -7.50 -17.98
CA ALA A 135 5.17 -6.62 -16.84
C ALA A 135 3.82 -6.43 -16.13
N LYS A 136 3.82 -5.90 -14.92
CA LYS A 136 2.59 -5.57 -14.19
C LYS A 136 2.61 -4.10 -13.80
N ILE A 137 1.53 -3.37 -14.07
CA ILE A 137 1.43 -1.94 -13.81
C ILE A 137 0.23 -1.62 -12.93
N LYS A 138 0.37 -0.63 -12.05
CA LYS A 138 -0.68 0.03 -11.28
C LYS A 138 -0.64 1.52 -11.58
N LEU A 139 -1.81 2.14 -11.74
CA LEU A 139 -1.96 3.55 -12.09
C LEU A 139 -2.55 4.31 -10.90
N ILE A 140 -1.98 5.47 -10.56
CA ILE A 140 -2.47 6.31 -9.45
C ILE A 140 -2.54 7.77 -9.92
N ASN A 141 -3.69 8.41 -9.74
CA ASN A 141 -3.81 9.83 -10.03
C ASN A 141 -3.59 10.67 -8.76
N LEU A 142 -2.47 11.37 -8.69
CA LEU A 142 -2.12 12.26 -7.57
C LEU A 142 -2.24 13.76 -7.93
N THR A 143 -2.81 14.08 -9.12
CA THR A 143 -3.08 15.49 -9.46
C THR A 143 -4.53 15.87 -9.14
N PRO A 144 -4.75 16.91 -8.31
CA PRO A 144 -6.09 17.37 -7.94
C PRO A 144 -6.74 18.29 -8.99
N PHE A 145 -6.03 18.65 -10.07
CA PHE A 145 -6.44 19.73 -10.96
C PHE A 145 -7.40 19.30 -12.07
N PHE A 146 -7.53 18.01 -12.35
CA PHE A 146 -8.36 17.49 -13.44
C PHE A 146 -9.61 16.78 -12.90
N THR A 147 -10.74 17.51 -12.88
CA THR A 147 -12.02 17.00 -12.36
C THR A 147 -12.64 15.90 -13.23
N THR A 148 -12.25 15.82 -14.50
CA THR A 148 -12.70 14.76 -15.42
C THR A 148 -11.85 13.50 -15.34
N GLY A 149 -10.72 13.57 -14.62
CA GLY A 149 -9.80 12.45 -14.45
C GLY A 149 -8.85 12.24 -15.65
N ILE A 150 -8.08 11.16 -15.56
CA ILE A 150 -7.04 10.78 -16.52
C ILE A 150 -7.41 9.46 -17.17
N ASN A 151 -7.34 9.41 -18.52
CA ASN A 151 -7.38 8.18 -19.28
C ASN A 151 -5.98 7.63 -19.47
N VAL A 152 -5.84 6.31 -19.39
CA VAL A 152 -4.61 5.59 -19.76
C VAL A 152 -4.95 4.42 -20.69
N SER A 153 -4.27 4.36 -21.83
CA SER A 153 -4.47 3.34 -22.85
C SER A 153 -3.16 2.84 -23.42
N VAL A 154 -3.21 1.74 -24.13
CA VAL A 154 -2.11 1.34 -25.05
C VAL A 154 -2.12 2.23 -26.28
N LEU A 155 -0.95 2.42 -26.88
CA LEU A 155 -0.84 2.98 -28.22
C LEU A 155 -1.72 2.14 -29.18
N ALA A 156 -2.73 2.77 -29.79
CA ALA A 156 -3.66 2.17 -30.74
C ALA A 156 -4.78 1.26 -30.19
N GLY A 157 -5.11 1.27 -28.88
CA GLY A 157 -6.27 0.45 -28.59
C GLY A 157 -6.82 0.43 -27.18
N THR A 158 -6.41 -0.52 -26.39
CA THR A 158 -7.11 -0.85 -25.14
C THR A 158 -6.99 0.26 -24.11
N LEU A 159 -8.13 0.75 -23.65
CA LEU A 159 -8.22 1.67 -22.52
C LEU A 159 -8.13 0.86 -21.23
N PHE A 160 -7.10 1.12 -20.41
CA PHE A 160 -6.94 0.49 -19.10
C PHE A 160 -7.80 1.16 -18.04
N VAL A 161 -7.79 2.48 -18.01
CA VAL A 161 -8.64 3.28 -17.11
C VAL A 161 -9.28 4.43 -17.86
N ASN A 162 -10.53 4.72 -17.51
CA ASN A 162 -11.31 5.81 -18.06
C ASN A 162 -11.64 6.79 -16.93
N GLY A 163 -11.00 7.96 -16.95
CA GLY A 163 -11.30 9.01 -16.00
C GLY A 163 -10.81 8.73 -14.59
N LEU A 164 -9.59 8.17 -14.41
CA LEU A 164 -8.98 7.95 -13.10
C LEU A 164 -8.98 9.24 -12.29
N GLN A 165 -9.72 9.26 -11.18
CA GLN A 165 -9.94 10.45 -10.37
C GLN A 165 -8.78 10.73 -9.42
N TYR A 166 -8.70 11.97 -8.92
CA TYR A 166 -7.71 12.34 -7.90
C TYR A 166 -7.80 11.43 -6.67
N LYS A 167 -6.64 10.92 -6.21
CA LYS A 167 -6.46 9.92 -5.14
C LYS A 167 -6.94 8.50 -5.49
N GLU A 168 -7.42 8.28 -6.68
CA GLU A 168 -7.79 6.94 -7.12
C GLU A 168 -6.57 6.14 -7.60
N ALA A 169 -6.57 4.86 -7.26
CA ALA A 169 -5.63 3.88 -7.78
C ALA A 169 -6.38 2.80 -8.57
N SER A 170 -5.83 2.39 -9.69
CA SER A 170 -6.35 1.25 -10.45
C SER A 170 -6.04 -0.08 -9.76
N THR A 171 -6.66 -1.15 -10.25
CA THR A 171 -6.13 -2.51 -10.08
C THR A 171 -4.80 -2.65 -10.86
N TYR A 172 -4.13 -3.77 -10.68
CA TYR A 172 -2.96 -4.10 -11.49
C TYR A 172 -3.37 -4.66 -12.85
N PHE A 173 -2.65 -4.25 -13.90
CA PHE A 173 -2.79 -4.74 -15.26
C PHE A 173 -1.53 -5.49 -15.67
N SER A 174 -1.69 -6.66 -16.32
CA SER A 174 -0.61 -7.33 -17.04
C SER A 174 -0.46 -6.67 -18.40
N VAL A 175 0.76 -6.24 -18.74
CA VAL A 175 1.08 -5.59 -20.02
C VAL A 175 2.27 -6.28 -20.68
N ASP A 176 2.33 -6.24 -22.01
CA ASP A 176 3.50 -6.71 -22.73
C ASP A 176 4.74 -5.89 -22.36
N ALA A 177 5.89 -6.54 -22.30
CA ALA A 177 7.15 -5.82 -22.15
C ALA A 177 7.37 -4.85 -23.33
N ASN A 178 7.97 -3.71 -23.04
CA ASN A 178 8.23 -2.65 -24.02
C ASN A 178 6.97 -2.02 -24.65
N LEU A 179 5.84 -2.03 -23.93
CA LEU A 179 4.59 -1.44 -24.41
C LEU A 179 4.60 0.08 -24.23
N ASP A 180 4.21 0.81 -25.28
CA ASP A 180 3.96 2.24 -25.18
C ASP A 180 2.58 2.51 -24.57
N LEU A 181 2.55 3.26 -23.49
CA LEU A 181 1.34 3.73 -22.87
C LEU A 181 1.05 5.18 -23.27
N ARG A 182 -0.23 5.47 -23.45
CA ARG A 182 -0.73 6.83 -23.67
C ARG A 182 -1.61 7.28 -22.53
N TYR A 183 -1.53 8.55 -22.21
CA TYR A 183 -2.39 9.16 -21.20
C TYR A 183 -2.84 10.55 -21.62
N ASN A 184 -4.02 10.93 -21.18
CA ASN A 184 -4.59 12.26 -21.42
C ASN A 184 -5.61 12.62 -20.33
N VAL A 185 -5.80 13.91 -20.11
CA VAL A 185 -6.97 14.41 -19.36
C VAL A 185 -8.21 14.15 -20.21
N VAL A 186 -9.27 13.61 -19.62
CA VAL A 186 -10.53 13.33 -20.31
C VAL A 186 -11.07 14.63 -20.92
N GLY A 187 -11.32 14.60 -22.22
CA GLY A 187 -11.83 15.74 -22.98
C GLY A 187 -10.79 16.77 -23.40
N SER A 188 -9.50 16.61 -23.10
CA SER A 188 -8.48 17.61 -23.42
C SER A 188 -8.06 17.65 -24.90
N GLY A 189 -8.30 16.60 -25.66
CA GLY A 189 -7.78 16.46 -27.02
C GLY A 189 -6.26 16.31 -27.14
N THR A 190 -5.51 16.42 -26.04
CA THR A 190 -4.05 16.31 -26.00
C THR A 190 -3.66 14.98 -25.37
N THR A 191 -2.92 14.15 -26.10
CA THR A 191 -2.42 12.87 -25.61
C THR A 191 -0.91 12.93 -25.42
N LYS A 192 -0.43 12.36 -24.32
CA LYS A 192 0.99 12.18 -24.01
C LYS A 192 1.33 10.71 -23.99
N THR A 193 2.62 10.40 -24.19
CA THR A 193 3.12 9.03 -24.12
C THR A 193 3.96 8.88 -22.85
N ILE A 194 3.80 7.76 -22.18
CA ILE A 194 4.80 7.33 -21.22
C ILE A 194 5.88 6.72 -22.07
N ASP A 195 6.94 7.47 -22.27
CA ASP A 195 8.10 7.02 -22.99
C ASP A 195 8.65 5.83 -22.25
N ASN A 196 8.24 4.65 -22.68
CA ASN A 196 9.08 3.59 -22.30
C ASN A 196 8.94 2.23 -22.94
N SER A 197 9.85 2.02 -23.74
CA SER A 197 10.64 0.82 -23.91
C SER A 197 11.05 0.06 -22.62
N ASN A 198 10.66 0.49 -21.41
CA ASN A 198 11.24 0.04 -20.15
C ASN A 198 10.32 -0.81 -19.29
N PHE A 199 9.15 -1.20 -19.75
CA PHE A 199 8.39 -2.23 -19.05
C PHE A 199 9.02 -3.59 -19.30
N VAL A 200 9.91 -3.98 -18.41
CA VAL A 200 10.66 -5.23 -18.50
C VAL A 200 9.80 -6.38 -18.01
N ALA A 201 9.84 -7.51 -18.73
CA ALA A 201 9.13 -8.71 -18.31
C ALA A 201 9.56 -9.15 -16.89
N GLY A 202 8.59 -9.53 -16.07
CA GLY A 202 8.80 -9.90 -14.67
C GLY A 202 8.86 -8.74 -13.70
N LYS A 203 8.87 -7.49 -14.19
CA LYS A 203 8.90 -6.30 -13.33
C LYS A 203 7.49 -5.78 -13.03
N ILE A 204 7.38 -5.09 -11.89
CA ILE A 204 6.16 -4.47 -11.40
C ILE A 204 6.41 -2.97 -11.28
N TYR A 205 5.45 -2.18 -11.72
CA TYR A 205 5.58 -0.74 -11.77
C TYR A 205 4.36 -0.05 -11.18
N THR A 206 4.61 0.99 -10.40
CA THR A 206 3.61 1.98 -10.02
C THR A 206 3.82 3.23 -10.89
N ILE A 207 2.78 3.62 -11.63
CA ILE A 207 2.77 4.82 -12.46
C ILE A 207 1.82 5.82 -11.82
N TRP A 208 2.33 7.00 -11.49
CA TRP A 208 1.51 8.03 -10.90
C TRP A 208 1.59 9.34 -11.68
N PHE A 209 0.54 10.16 -11.58
CA PHE A 209 0.38 11.37 -12.37
C PHE A 209 0.45 12.62 -11.50
N SER A 210 1.15 13.65 -11.99
CA SER A 210 1.22 15.00 -11.42
C SER A 210 0.99 16.06 -12.49
N GLY A 211 0.94 17.33 -12.08
CA GLY A 211 0.78 18.47 -12.95
C GLY A 211 -0.51 19.24 -12.65
N ASN A 212 -0.55 20.51 -13.02
CA ASN A 212 -1.68 21.41 -12.75
C ASN A 212 -2.41 21.90 -14.02
N THR A 213 -1.83 21.66 -15.19
CA THR A 213 -2.42 21.93 -16.51
C THR A 213 -2.19 20.73 -17.43
N VAL A 214 -2.93 20.66 -18.54
CA VAL A 214 -2.74 19.63 -19.57
C VAL A 214 -1.30 19.64 -20.09
N ALA A 215 -0.71 20.83 -20.23
CA ALA A 215 0.68 20.98 -20.68
C ALA A 215 1.69 20.41 -19.67
N THR A 216 1.45 20.61 -18.38
CA THR A 216 2.35 20.15 -17.30
C THR A 216 1.99 18.77 -16.75
N LEU A 217 0.89 18.15 -17.20
CA LEU A 217 0.55 16.78 -16.82
C LEU A 217 1.73 15.84 -17.16
N GLN A 218 2.19 15.09 -16.18
CA GLN A 218 3.34 14.20 -16.28
C GLN A 218 3.04 12.86 -15.61
N ALA A 219 3.55 11.79 -16.20
CA ALA A 219 3.57 10.46 -15.60
C ALA A 219 4.96 10.19 -14.99
N HIS A 220 4.96 9.59 -13.82
CA HIS A 220 6.15 9.14 -13.12
C HIS A 220 6.10 7.64 -12.94
N VAL A 221 7.20 6.94 -13.22
CA VAL A 221 7.27 5.48 -13.17
C VAL A 221 8.20 5.06 -12.03
N ILE A 222 7.69 4.26 -11.13
CA ILE A 222 8.45 3.64 -10.04
C ILE A 222 8.54 2.14 -10.32
N THR A 223 9.74 1.58 -10.26
CA THR A 223 9.94 0.12 -10.26
C THR A 223 9.76 -0.40 -8.84
N ASP A 224 8.90 -1.42 -8.69
CA ASP A 224 8.50 -1.94 -7.38
C ASP A 224 9.21 -3.23 -6.97
N ASN A 225 9.91 -3.91 -7.90
CA ASN A 225 10.66 -5.16 -7.61
C ASN A 225 11.98 -5.26 -8.37
#